data_97bd2fe4a584a36330c3abe9bcf75afd
#
_entry.id   97bd2fe4a584a36330c3abe9bcf75afd
#
_cell.length_a   1.000
_cell.length_b   1.000
_cell.length_c   1.000
_cell.angle_alpha   90.00
_cell.angle_beta   90.00
_cell.angle_gamma   90.00
#
_symmetry.space_group_name_H-M   'P 1'
#
loop_
_entity.id
_entity.type
_entity.pdbx_description
1 polymer ?
#
loop_
_entity_poly.entity_id
_entity_poly.type
_entity_poly.pdbx_seq_one_letter_code
_entity_poly.pdbx_strand_id
1 'polypeptide(L)'
;LNHAIKRDPRTGMRSANNNWDFWTLLPEALHQVTITMSPRGIPASFRHMHGFGSHTFSFYDKDNKRTWVKFHFRTLQGIKNLTDAEAEAVIAKDRESNQRDLFEAIERGDYPRWLMQVQLMTEEEARNYKINPFDLTKVWYHGDFPLHDVGILELNRNPDNFFAEIEQAAFNPANVIEGIG
;
A
#
# COMPACT_ATOMS: atom_id res chain seq x y z
N LEU A 1 -7.29 -5.26 18.97
CA LEU A 1 -6.68 -4.20 18.18
C LEU A 1 -7.42 -2.87 18.34
N ASN A 2 -8.66 -2.78 17.91
CA ASN A 2 -9.43 -1.52 17.93
C ASN A 2 -9.51 -0.87 19.32
N HIS A 3 -9.76 -1.64 20.36
CA HIS A 3 -9.90 -1.11 21.73
C HIS A 3 -8.55 -0.73 22.33
N ALA A 4 -7.47 -1.43 22.01
CA ALA A 4 -6.15 -1.13 22.56
C ALA A 4 -5.48 0.06 21.85
N ILE A 5 -5.54 0.11 20.52
CA ILE A 5 -4.82 1.12 19.72
C ILE A 5 -5.64 2.41 19.55
N LYS A 6 -6.93 2.32 19.29
CA LYS A 6 -7.73 3.53 19.03
C LYS A 6 -8.04 4.30 20.31
N ARG A 7 -8.64 3.64 21.30
CA ARG A 7 -9.13 4.27 22.52
C ARG A 7 -9.10 3.28 23.68
N ASP A 8 -8.77 3.77 24.86
CA ASP A 8 -8.93 3.03 26.10
C ASP A 8 -10.43 2.73 26.34
N PRO A 9 -10.81 1.45 26.58
CA PRO A 9 -12.21 1.06 26.66
C PRO A 9 -12.94 1.60 27.91
N ARG A 10 -12.19 2.01 28.95
CA ARG A 10 -12.77 2.58 30.17
C ARG A 10 -12.95 4.09 30.06
N THR A 11 -11.96 4.78 29.50
CA THR A 11 -11.89 6.25 29.54
C THR A 11 -12.25 6.91 28.20
N GLY A 12 -12.22 6.17 27.09
CA GLY A 12 -12.35 6.71 25.74
C GLY A 12 -11.18 7.59 25.29
N MET A 13 -10.12 7.69 26.06
CA MET A 13 -8.93 8.46 25.74
C MET A 13 -7.91 7.61 24.98
N ARG A 14 -7.00 8.28 24.24
CA ARG A 14 -5.83 7.61 23.68
C ARG A 14 -4.86 7.24 24.79
N SER A 15 -4.23 6.08 24.68
CA SER A 15 -3.24 5.59 25.65
C SER A 15 -2.01 5.07 24.90
N ALA A 16 -0.87 5.74 25.09
CA ALA A 16 0.41 5.28 24.57
C ALA A 16 0.81 3.92 25.18
N ASN A 17 0.52 3.70 26.47
CA ASN A 17 0.82 2.44 27.13
C ASN A 17 0.05 1.27 26.48
N ASN A 18 -1.25 1.44 26.23
CA ASN A 18 -2.03 0.39 25.56
C ASN A 18 -1.49 0.08 24.16
N ASN A 19 -1.06 1.10 23.41
CA ASN A 19 -0.46 0.91 22.10
C ASN A 19 0.84 0.10 22.19
N TRP A 20 1.74 0.51 23.07
CA TRP A 20 3.03 -0.16 23.25
C TRP A 20 2.88 -1.56 23.83
N ASP A 21 1.98 -1.79 24.76
CA ASP A 21 1.65 -3.12 25.28
C ASP A 21 1.23 -4.04 24.14
N PHE A 22 0.32 -3.58 23.29
CA PHE A 22 -0.11 -4.36 22.12
C PHE A 22 1.04 -4.68 21.18
N TRP A 23 1.85 -3.70 20.83
CA TRP A 23 2.95 -3.87 19.87
C TRP A 23 4.07 -4.75 20.41
N THR A 24 4.39 -4.65 21.69
CA THR A 24 5.47 -5.45 22.30
C THR A 24 5.05 -6.86 22.67
N LEU A 25 3.77 -7.07 22.97
CA LEU A 25 3.22 -8.41 23.27
C LEU A 25 2.86 -9.21 22.02
N LEU A 26 2.92 -8.59 20.84
CA LEU A 26 2.68 -9.23 19.55
C LEU A 26 3.95 -9.14 18.68
N PRO A 27 4.89 -10.10 18.81
CA PRO A 27 6.18 -10.04 18.09
C PRO A 27 6.03 -9.92 16.57
N GLU A 28 4.97 -10.49 15.99
CA GLU A 28 4.67 -10.45 14.57
C GLU A 28 4.40 -9.02 14.06
N ALA A 29 3.95 -8.13 14.93
CA ALA A 29 3.70 -6.73 14.58
C ALA A 29 4.98 -5.88 14.55
N LEU A 30 6.06 -6.32 15.18
CA LEU A 30 7.26 -5.51 15.43
C LEU A 30 7.90 -5.01 14.14
N HIS A 31 7.96 -5.84 13.10
CA HIS A 31 8.50 -5.43 11.80
C HIS A 31 7.73 -4.23 11.22
N GLN A 32 6.39 -4.28 11.21
CA GLN A 32 5.56 -3.19 10.72
C GLN A 32 5.68 -1.94 11.61
N VAL A 33 5.75 -2.11 12.92
CA VAL A 33 5.91 -1.00 13.87
C VAL A 33 7.24 -0.27 13.64
N THR A 34 8.34 -1.00 13.50
CA THR A 34 9.66 -0.41 13.25
C THR A 34 9.73 0.30 11.88
N ILE A 35 9.12 -0.26 10.85
CA ILE A 35 9.00 0.40 9.53
C ILE A 35 8.20 1.69 9.64
N THR A 36 7.06 1.67 10.33
CA THR A 36 6.20 2.85 10.50
C THR A 36 6.89 3.96 11.29
N MET A 37 7.72 3.61 12.25
CA MET A 37 8.51 4.56 13.07
C MET A 37 9.84 4.98 12.43
N SER A 38 10.18 4.42 11.28
CA SER A 38 11.32 4.86 10.48
C SER A 38 10.93 6.07 9.60
N PRO A 39 11.89 6.74 8.93
CA PRO A 39 11.59 7.80 7.96
C PRO A 39 10.59 7.39 6.87
N ARG A 40 10.43 6.08 6.62
CA ARG A 40 9.40 5.55 5.68
C ARG A 40 7.97 5.77 6.16
N GLY A 41 7.75 5.99 7.46
CA GLY A 41 6.46 6.32 8.05
C GLY A 41 6.02 7.77 7.85
N ILE A 42 6.93 8.64 7.40
CA ILE A 42 6.68 10.07 7.16
C ILE A 42 7.11 10.50 5.74
N PRO A 43 6.50 9.90 4.69
CA PRO A 43 6.79 10.29 3.31
C PRO A 43 6.44 11.76 3.07
N ALA A 44 7.19 12.41 2.18
CA ALA A 44 6.96 13.83 1.86
C ALA A 44 5.61 14.04 1.14
N SER A 45 5.14 13.06 0.38
CA SER A 45 3.81 13.05 -0.23
C SER A 45 3.45 11.64 -0.70
N PHE A 46 2.19 11.43 -1.11
CA PHE A 46 1.76 10.17 -1.74
C PHE A 46 2.52 9.85 -3.02
N ARG A 47 2.94 10.86 -3.77
CA ARG A 47 3.70 10.70 -5.01
C ARG A 47 5.10 10.09 -4.79
N HIS A 48 5.64 10.20 -3.59
CA HIS A 48 6.97 9.73 -3.20
C HIS A 48 6.95 8.39 -2.45
N MET A 49 5.88 7.62 -2.61
CA MET A 49 5.69 6.30 -2.00
C MET A 49 5.58 5.22 -3.07
N HIS A 50 6.08 4.02 -2.76
CA HIS A 50 5.72 2.82 -3.50
C HIS A 50 4.33 2.32 -3.09
N GLY A 51 3.65 1.62 -4.00
CA GLY A 51 2.43 0.88 -3.72
C GLY A 51 2.66 -0.62 -3.88
N PHE A 52 1.94 -1.42 -3.09
CA PHE A 52 2.03 -2.87 -3.13
C PHE A 52 0.64 -3.49 -3.04
N GLY A 53 0.32 -4.38 -3.98
CA GLY A 53 -0.80 -5.27 -3.88
C GLY A 53 -0.41 -6.46 -3.00
N SER A 54 -0.62 -6.36 -1.68
CA SER A 54 -0.13 -7.34 -0.71
C SER A 54 -0.72 -8.73 -0.90
N HIS A 55 -1.96 -8.83 -1.34
CA HIS A 55 -2.63 -10.09 -1.62
C HIS A 55 -2.05 -10.78 -2.86
N THR A 56 -2.16 -12.11 -2.89
CA THR A 56 -1.91 -12.90 -4.08
C THR A 56 -3.19 -12.97 -4.89
N PHE A 57 -3.12 -12.45 -6.11
CA PHE A 57 -4.18 -12.55 -7.11
C PHE A 57 -3.86 -13.64 -8.11
N SER A 58 -4.75 -13.90 -9.06
CA SER A 58 -4.48 -14.82 -10.15
C SER A 58 -4.76 -14.21 -11.51
N PHE A 59 -3.96 -14.62 -12.50
CA PHE A 59 -4.26 -14.43 -13.92
C PHE A 59 -4.78 -15.75 -14.51
N TYR A 60 -5.71 -15.64 -15.42
CA TYR A 60 -6.21 -16.75 -16.22
C TYR A 60 -5.98 -16.48 -17.69
N ASP A 61 -5.34 -17.42 -18.38
CA ASP A 61 -5.18 -17.34 -19.83
C ASP A 61 -6.44 -17.85 -20.57
N LYS A 62 -6.42 -17.79 -21.90
CA LYS A 62 -7.52 -18.24 -22.77
C LYS A 62 -7.88 -19.72 -22.60
N ASP A 63 -6.95 -20.53 -22.08
CA ASP A 63 -7.13 -21.96 -21.84
C ASP A 63 -7.52 -22.23 -20.36
N ASN A 64 -7.91 -21.15 -19.64
CA ASN A 64 -8.28 -21.16 -18.23
C ASN A 64 -7.16 -21.68 -17.30
N LYS A 65 -5.91 -21.55 -17.73
CA LYS A 65 -4.74 -21.88 -16.92
C LYS A 65 -4.43 -20.73 -15.99
N ARG A 66 -4.32 -21.02 -14.70
CA ARG A 66 -4.05 -20.04 -13.66
C ARG A 66 -2.56 -19.81 -13.43
N THR A 67 -2.20 -18.55 -13.23
CA THR A 67 -0.89 -18.10 -12.76
C THR A 67 -1.09 -17.14 -11.60
N TRP A 68 -0.45 -17.38 -10.47
CA TRP A 68 -0.52 -16.48 -9.32
C TRP A 68 0.32 -15.24 -9.56
N VAL A 69 -0.15 -14.10 -9.04
CA VAL A 69 0.49 -12.81 -9.29
C VAL A 69 0.49 -11.94 -8.03
N LYS A 70 1.58 -11.22 -7.82
CA LYS A 70 1.66 -10.07 -6.89
C LYS A 70 2.00 -8.81 -7.67
N PHE A 71 1.32 -7.71 -7.32
CA PHE A 71 1.48 -6.41 -7.97
C PHE A 71 2.40 -5.49 -7.17
N HIS A 72 3.26 -4.77 -7.86
CA HIS A 72 4.15 -3.76 -7.29
C HIS A 72 4.04 -2.47 -8.11
N PHE A 73 3.98 -1.34 -7.42
CA PHE A 73 3.95 0.00 -8.04
C PHE A 73 5.12 0.81 -7.52
N ARG A 74 6.13 1.00 -8.33
CA ARG A 74 7.34 1.72 -7.95
C ARG A 74 7.25 3.17 -8.42
N THR A 75 7.21 4.11 -7.46
CA THR A 75 7.16 5.53 -7.80
C THR A 75 8.33 5.92 -8.69
N LEU A 76 8.04 6.67 -9.76
CA LEU A 76 9.03 7.23 -10.68
C LEU A 76 9.49 8.64 -10.26
N GLN A 77 8.81 9.24 -9.27
CA GLN A 77 9.20 10.53 -8.66
C GLN A 77 10.35 10.38 -7.65
N GLY A 78 10.75 9.14 -7.35
CA GLY A 78 11.73 8.83 -6.32
C GLY A 78 11.13 8.82 -4.91
N ILE A 79 11.83 8.19 -3.98
CA ILE A 79 11.47 8.17 -2.56
C ILE A 79 11.95 9.46 -1.93
N LYS A 80 11.04 10.13 -1.20
CA LYS A 80 11.36 11.31 -0.39
C LYS A 80 10.59 11.23 0.92
N ASN A 81 11.31 11.31 2.02
CA ASN A 81 10.74 11.32 3.36
C ASN A 81 11.03 12.66 4.03
N LEU A 82 10.20 13.05 4.98
CA LEU A 82 10.42 14.20 5.85
C LEU A 82 11.33 13.80 7.01
N THR A 83 11.91 14.79 7.66
CA THR A 83 12.44 14.66 9.03
C THR A 83 11.29 14.78 10.03
N ASP A 84 11.50 14.37 11.27
CA ASP A 84 10.49 14.48 12.34
C ASP A 84 10.05 15.93 12.54
N ALA A 85 10.99 16.89 12.54
CA ALA A 85 10.69 18.31 12.69
C ALA A 85 9.88 18.87 11.51
N GLU A 86 10.19 18.47 10.28
CA GLU A 86 9.40 18.86 9.10
C GLU A 86 8.01 18.25 9.15
N ALA A 87 7.87 16.99 9.54
CA ALA A 87 6.58 16.32 9.66
C ALA A 87 5.69 17.00 10.70
N GLU A 88 6.26 17.36 11.88
CA GLU A 88 5.55 18.09 12.92
C GLU A 88 5.06 19.45 12.40
N ALA A 89 5.92 20.21 11.74
CA ALA A 89 5.57 21.51 11.18
C ALA A 89 4.48 21.42 10.10
N VAL A 90 4.56 20.43 9.24
CA VAL A 90 3.56 20.20 8.18
C VAL A 90 2.22 19.83 8.79
N ILE A 91 2.18 18.90 9.74
CA ILE A 91 0.93 18.44 10.38
C ILE A 91 0.26 19.57 11.15
N ALA A 92 1.05 20.41 11.82
CA ALA A 92 0.52 21.57 12.55
C ALA A 92 -0.15 22.60 11.63
N LYS A 93 0.35 22.72 10.40
CA LYS A 93 -0.13 23.69 9.42
C LYS A 93 -1.24 23.13 8.53
N ASP A 94 -1.08 21.91 8.04
CA ASP A 94 -2.00 21.28 7.09
C ASP A 94 -2.01 19.76 7.25
N ARG A 95 -3.05 19.24 7.86
CA ARG A 95 -3.24 17.78 8.04
C ARG A 95 -3.50 17.04 6.75
N GLU A 96 -3.98 17.74 5.73
CA GLU A 96 -4.33 17.19 4.42
C GLU A 96 -3.21 17.42 3.38
N SER A 97 -1.99 17.71 3.84
CA SER A 97 -0.86 18.06 2.98
C SER A 97 -0.60 17.06 1.86
N ASN A 98 -0.71 15.75 2.13
CA ASN A 98 -0.51 14.71 1.14
C ASN A 98 -1.62 14.68 0.08
N GLN A 99 -2.87 14.86 0.51
CA GLN A 99 -4.01 14.93 -0.40
C GLN A 99 -3.93 16.19 -1.26
N ARG A 100 -3.58 17.32 -0.65
CA ARG A 100 -3.39 18.60 -1.34
C ARG A 100 -2.28 18.51 -2.38
N ASP A 101 -1.12 17.97 -2.01
CA ASP A 101 0.01 17.81 -2.92
C ASP A 101 -0.38 16.99 -4.16
N LEU A 102 -1.08 15.87 -3.95
CA LEU A 102 -1.52 15.01 -5.05
C LEU A 102 -2.51 15.73 -5.97
N PHE A 103 -3.53 16.34 -5.39
CA PHE A 103 -4.56 17.06 -6.14
C PHE A 103 -3.96 18.20 -6.97
N GLU A 104 -3.18 19.06 -6.33
CA GLU A 104 -2.56 20.23 -6.97
C GLU A 104 -1.49 19.81 -8.01
N ALA A 105 -0.79 18.70 -7.81
CA ALA A 105 0.14 18.18 -8.81
C ALA A 105 -0.58 17.81 -10.10
N ILE A 106 -1.71 17.14 -9.98
CA ILE A 106 -2.53 16.75 -11.15
C ILE A 106 -3.10 18.00 -11.84
N GLU A 107 -3.65 18.97 -11.07
CA GLU A 107 -4.20 20.21 -11.62
C GLU A 107 -3.17 21.03 -12.44
N ARG A 108 -1.93 21.07 -12.02
CA ARG A 108 -0.87 21.79 -12.74
C ARG A 108 -0.19 20.98 -13.84
N GLY A 109 -0.65 19.73 -14.09
CA GLY A 109 -0.10 18.87 -15.14
C GLY A 109 1.18 18.11 -14.76
N ASP A 110 1.59 18.13 -13.48
CA ASP A 110 2.70 17.34 -12.95
C ASP A 110 2.18 15.95 -12.54
N TYR A 111 1.88 15.14 -13.57
CA TYR A 111 1.21 13.86 -13.38
C TYR A 111 2.11 12.82 -12.72
N PRO A 112 1.77 12.33 -11.52
CA PRO A 112 2.57 11.33 -10.84
C PRO A 112 2.43 9.96 -11.51
N ARG A 113 3.56 9.22 -11.55
CA ARG A 113 3.70 7.95 -12.26
C ARG A 113 4.30 6.87 -11.38
N TRP A 114 3.86 5.65 -11.60
CA TRP A 114 4.43 4.45 -11.01
C TRP A 114 4.69 3.39 -12.07
N LEU A 115 5.88 2.81 -12.04
CA LEU A 115 6.16 1.59 -12.80
C LEU A 115 5.37 0.44 -12.17
N MET A 116 4.46 -0.14 -12.93
CA MET A 116 3.74 -1.33 -12.52
C MET A 116 4.57 -2.55 -12.88
N GLN A 117 4.84 -3.37 -11.88
CA GLN A 117 5.59 -4.62 -12.00
C GLN A 117 4.79 -5.75 -11.40
N VAL A 118 5.04 -6.97 -11.88
CA VAL A 118 4.42 -8.19 -11.33
C VAL A 118 5.48 -9.24 -11.02
N GLN A 119 5.18 -10.04 -9.99
CA GLN A 119 5.82 -11.33 -9.77
C GLN A 119 4.83 -12.42 -10.14
N LEU A 120 5.29 -13.45 -10.82
CA LEU A 120 4.48 -14.55 -11.31
C LEU A 120 4.92 -15.86 -10.68
N MET A 121 3.94 -16.73 -10.36
CA MET A 121 4.16 -18.04 -9.78
C MET A 121 3.15 -19.03 -10.37
N THR A 122 3.61 -20.14 -10.88
CA THR A 122 2.74 -21.21 -11.39
C THR A 122 2.02 -21.92 -10.25
N GLU A 123 0.97 -22.67 -10.57
CA GLU A 123 0.27 -23.55 -9.60
C GLU A 123 1.22 -24.58 -8.97
N GLU A 124 2.12 -25.15 -9.75
CA GLU A 124 3.07 -26.14 -9.28
C GLU A 124 4.08 -25.55 -8.32
N GLU A 125 4.65 -24.39 -8.67
CA GLU A 125 5.55 -23.65 -7.79
C GLU A 125 4.86 -23.26 -6.48
N ALA A 126 3.62 -22.79 -6.54
CA ALA A 126 2.86 -22.39 -5.35
C ALA A 126 2.63 -23.54 -4.37
N ARG A 127 2.41 -24.77 -4.90
CA ARG A 127 2.23 -25.98 -4.07
C ARG A 127 3.52 -26.43 -3.39
N ASN A 128 4.66 -26.20 -4.04
CA ASN A 128 5.95 -26.74 -3.62
C ASN A 128 6.86 -25.67 -2.98
N TYR A 129 6.45 -24.41 -2.97
CA TYR A 129 7.29 -23.33 -2.44
C TYR A 129 7.45 -23.45 -0.92
N LYS A 130 8.66 -23.20 -0.45
CA LYS A 130 9.04 -23.30 0.97
C LYS A 130 8.27 -22.37 1.92
N ILE A 131 7.64 -21.34 1.39
CA ILE A 131 6.85 -20.35 2.12
C ILE A 131 5.45 -20.35 1.52
N ASN A 132 4.41 -20.30 2.37
CA ASN A 132 3.04 -20.16 1.88
C ASN A 132 2.90 -18.87 1.06
N PRO A 133 2.66 -18.95 -0.26
CA PRO A 133 2.59 -17.77 -1.13
C PRO A 133 1.35 -16.89 -0.89
N PHE A 134 0.37 -17.38 -0.13
CA PHE A 134 -0.86 -16.69 0.21
C PHE A 134 -0.80 -16.00 1.58
N ASP A 135 0.29 -16.19 2.33
CA ASP A 135 0.49 -15.54 3.61
C ASP A 135 0.88 -14.07 3.42
N LEU A 136 0.01 -13.14 3.82
CA LEU A 136 0.22 -11.69 3.71
C LEU A 136 1.44 -11.19 4.50
N THR A 137 1.90 -11.94 5.50
CA THR A 137 3.06 -11.58 6.30
C THR A 137 4.37 -11.96 5.63
N LYS A 138 4.32 -12.63 4.49
CA LYS A 138 5.48 -13.14 3.76
C LYS A 138 5.63 -12.48 2.40
N VAL A 139 6.88 -12.37 1.97
CA VAL A 139 7.23 -11.87 0.63
C VAL A 139 7.61 -13.02 -0.29
N TRP A 140 7.41 -12.84 -1.59
CA TRP A 140 8.05 -13.67 -2.59
C TRP A 140 9.43 -13.11 -2.87
N TYR A 141 10.47 -13.89 -2.66
CA TYR A 141 11.83 -13.41 -2.88
C TYR A 141 12.08 -13.10 -4.36
N HIS A 142 12.64 -11.92 -4.65
CA HIS A 142 12.92 -11.50 -6.04
C HIS A 142 13.94 -12.41 -6.75
N GLY A 143 14.79 -13.12 -5.99
CA GLY A 143 15.69 -14.11 -6.55
C GLY A 143 14.99 -15.38 -7.04
N ASP A 144 13.86 -15.73 -6.41
CA ASP A 144 13.07 -16.90 -6.80
C ASP A 144 12.00 -16.50 -7.83
N PHE A 145 11.38 -15.33 -7.66
CA PHE A 145 10.32 -14.78 -8.51
C PHE A 145 10.69 -13.33 -8.86
N PRO A 146 11.35 -13.10 -10.01
CA PRO A 146 11.78 -11.77 -10.41
C PRO A 146 10.61 -10.84 -10.72
N LEU A 147 10.86 -9.54 -10.64
CA LEU A 147 9.91 -8.51 -11.06
C LEU A 147 9.92 -8.37 -12.57
N HIS A 148 8.75 -8.34 -13.18
CA HIS A 148 8.53 -8.08 -14.60
C HIS A 148 7.81 -6.76 -14.79
N ASP A 149 8.37 -5.88 -15.62
CA ASP A 149 7.75 -4.59 -15.96
C ASP A 149 6.53 -4.83 -16.86
N VAL A 150 5.39 -4.25 -16.49
CA VAL A 150 4.13 -4.39 -17.21
C VAL A 150 3.72 -3.09 -17.88
N GLY A 151 3.88 -1.96 -17.21
CA GLY A 151 3.48 -0.67 -17.73
C GLY A 151 3.62 0.45 -16.73
N ILE A 152 3.04 1.60 -17.06
CA ILE A 152 3.04 2.81 -16.23
C ILE A 152 1.61 3.10 -15.76
N LEU A 153 1.43 3.23 -14.44
CA LEU A 153 0.27 3.88 -13.86
C LEU A 153 0.53 5.38 -13.79
N GLU A 154 -0.29 6.17 -14.43
CA GLU A 154 -0.25 7.64 -14.39
C GLU A 154 -1.57 8.17 -13.84
N LEU A 155 -1.51 9.09 -12.87
CA LEU A 155 -2.67 9.81 -12.37
C LEU A 155 -2.73 11.20 -13.05
N ASN A 156 -3.62 11.36 -14.00
CA ASN A 156 -3.67 12.53 -14.90
C ASN A 156 -4.98 13.30 -14.89
N ARG A 157 -5.90 12.94 -14.00
CA ARG A 157 -7.18 13.63 -13.84
C ARG A 157 -7.69 13.53 -12.40
N ASN A 158 -8.11 14.66 -11.86
CA ASN A 158 -8.87 14.71 -10.61
C ASN A 158 -10.37 14.45 -10.85
N PRO A 159 -11.14 14.03 -9.83
CA PRO A 159 -12.58 14.01 -9.91
C PRO A 159 -13.14 15.44 -9.98
N ASP A 160 -14.24 15.63 -10.70
CA ASP A 160 -14.98 16.91 -10.74
C ASP A 160 -15.81 17.11 -9.46
N ASN A 161 -16.28 16.01 -8.89
CA ASN A 161 -17.08 16.01 -7.66
C ASN A 161 -16.64 14.85 -6.75
N PHE A 162 -15.83 15.18 -5.74
CA PHE A 162 -15.31 14.19 -4.79
C PHE A 162 -16.41 13.40 -4.09
N PHE A 163 -17.51 14.05 -3.69
CA PHE A 163 -18.62 13.40 -3.01
C PHE A 163 -19.28 12.33 -3.88
N ALA A 164 -19.58 12.69 -5.14
CA ALA A 164 -20.28 11.79 -6.06
C ALA A 164 -19.37 10.69 -6.62
N GLU A 165 -18.11 11.01 -6.93
CA GLU A 165 -17.23 10.13 -7.70
C GLU A 165 -16.31 9.30 -6.81
N ILE A 166 -15.92 9.81 -5.64
CA ILE A 166 -14.93 9.16 -4.76
C ILE A 166 -15.54 8.68 -3.46
N GLU A 167 -16.27 9.53 -2.74
CA GLU A 167 -16.81 9.18 -1.42
C GLU A 167 -17.83 8.04 -1.49
N GLN A 168 -18.57 7.96 -2.59
CA GLN A 168 -19.53 6.89 -2.84
C GLN A 168 -18.96 5.70 -3.62
N ALA A 169 -17.68 5.73 -4.00
CA ALA A 169 -17.04 4.62 -4.66
C ALA A 169 -16.86 3.44 -3.69
N ALA A 170 -17.30 2.25 -4.10
CA ALA A 170 -17.13 1.02 -3.36
C ALA A 170 -16.21 0.07 -4.12
N PHE A 171 -15.05 -0.24 -3.53
CA PHE A 171 -14.14 -1.25 -4.05
C PHE A 171 -14.56 -2.63 -3.57
N ASN A 172 -14.90 -3.51 -4.50
CA ASN A 172 -15.27 -4.89 -4.21
C ASN A 172 -14.30 -5.83 -4.93
N PRO A 173 -13.58 -6.71 -4.20
CA PRO A 173 -12.66 -7.69 -4.80
C PRO A 173 -13.31 -8.64 -5.80
N ALA A 174 -14.64 -8.81 -5.76
CA ALA A 174 -15.37 -9.61 -6.75
C ALA A 174 -15.56 -8.88 -8.10
N ASN A 175 -15.34 -7.57 -8.14
CA ASN A 175 -15.44 -6.78 -9.37
C ASN A 175 -14.09 -6.75 -10.08
N VAL A 176 -13.74 -7.87 -10.68
CA VAL A 176 -12.51 -8.02 -11.49
C VAL A 176 -12.85 -8.10 -12.98
N ILE A 177 -11.88 -7.77 -13.81
CA ILE A 177 -12.00 -7.93 -15.26
C ILE A 177 -11.70 -9.38 -15.66
N GLU A 178 -12.14 -9.77 -16.85
CA GLU A 178 -11.80 -11.08 -17.42
C GLU A 178 -10.29 -11.33 -17.42
N GLY A 179 -9.87 -12.52 -16.99
CA GLY A 179 -8.47 -12.90 -16.86
C GLY A 179 -7.83 -12.60 -15.52
N ILE A 180 -8.53 -11.91 -14.60
CA ILE A 180 -8.10 -11.68 -13.21
C ILE A 180 -9.09 -12.34 -12.24
N GLY A 181 -8.57 -13.02 -11.19
CA GLY A 181 -9.38 -13.67 -10.17
C GLY A 181 -8.70 -13.80 -8.81
#